data_146dcae4572e5d3ef716cd1a98736833
#
_entry.id   146dcae4572e5d3ef716cd1a98736833
#
_cell.length_a   1.000
_cell.length_b   1.000
_cell.length_c   1.000
_cell.angle_alpha   90.00
_cell.angle_beta   90.00
_cell.angle_gamma   90.00
#
_symmetry.space_group_name_H-M   'P 1'
#
loop_
_entity.id
_entity.type
_entity.pdbx_description
1 polymer ?
#
loop_
_entity_poly.entity_id
_entity_poly.type
_entity_poly.pdbx_seq_one_letter_code
_entity_poly.pdbx_strand_id
1 'polypeptide(L)'
;MVTCMAFLKMVMSLFLLSTIVINSACAGFVVEKSSISVLSPLSMLSKHDSAIGNFGVPDYGGFLVGSVLYPDKGAYGCEAFEGDKPFRSKFPRPTIVLIDRGECYFALKVWNAQEAGAAAVLVADSIDEPLITMDSPEESKDADGYVEKIGIPSALIERSFAESLKQALKKNEDVVVRLDWRESMPHPDERVEYELWTNSNDECGIRCDEQMNFVKNFKGHAQILEKGGYTLFTPHYITWYCPRAFTLSSQCQSQCINQGRYCAPDPEQDFGMGYQGKDVVFENLRQLCVHRVANESNRSWVWWDYVTDFHIRCSMKEKRYSKECAEDVMKSHGLPIDKIKKCIGDPEADVENELLKIEQELQVGRGSRGDVTILPTLVINNVQYRGKLERTAVLKAICAGFKETTDPPVCISSDLETNECLESNGGCWQDTKANISACKDTYRGRVCECPVVKGVHFRGDGYTSCEAYGAGRCSINNGGCWSETKNGLTFSACAEFDLTGCRCPHGFHGDGYKCEDINECKEHSACQCDSCSCKNTWGGYDCKCKGNLLYIKEQDACIERNGSRFGWFLTFIILAFAAGTGLAGYIFYKYRLRSYMDSEIMAIMSQYMPLDSQHSNEVPTEARPLHQSLTV
;
A
#
# COMPACT_ATOMS: atom_id res chain seq x y z
N MET A 1 61.95 11.54 12.14
CA MET A 1 60.52 11.69 12.46
C MET A 1 59.65 11.87 11.20
N VAL A 2 60.12 12.60 10.19
CA VAL A 2 59.34 12.86 8.94
C VAL A 2 59.19 11.61 8.07
N THR A 3 60.18 10.72 8.00
CA THR A 3 60.16 9.47 7.23
C THR A 3 59.22 8.41 7.80
N CYS A 4 59.03 8.39 9.11
CA CYS A 4 58.12 7.43 9.76
C CYS A 4 56.65 7.81 9.57
N MET A 5 56.30 9.11 9.53
CA MET A 5 54.95 9.59 9.23
C MET A 5 54.55 9.39 7.76
N ALA A 6 55.48 9.43 6.82
CA ALA A 6 55.21 9.17 5.40
C ALA A 6 54.92 7.67 5.17
N PHE A 7 55.64 6.79 5.85
CA PHE A 7 55.42 5.34 5.77
C PHE A 7 54.08 4.93 6.40
N LEU A 8 53.72 5.55 7.54
CA LEU A 8 52.43 5.27 8.19
C LEU A 8 51.23 5.76 7.36
N LYS A 9 51.37 6.93 6.68
CA LYS A 9 50.35 7.40 5.73
C LYS A 9 50.20 6.51 4.50
N MET A 10 51.31 5.99 3.98
CA MET A 10 51.30 5.08 2.84
C MET A 10 50.70 3.70 3.20
N VAL A 11 50.99 3.19 4.40
CA VAL A 11 50.39 1.94 4.90
C VAL A 11 48.89 2.11 5.21
N MET A 12 48.46 3.22 5.82
CA MET A 12 47.05 3.55 6.01
C MET A 12 46.32 3.76 4.68
N SER A 13 46.97 4.38 3.67
CA SER A 13 46.36 4.54 2.34
C SER A 13 46.22 3.19 1.60
N LEU A 14 47.20 2.29 1.74
CA LEU A 14 47.10 0.92 1.22
C LEU A 14 46.05 0.07 1.96
N PHE A 15 45.89 0.26 3.28
CA PHE A 15 44.80 -0.40 4.03
C PHE A 15 43.42 0.16 3.65
N LEU A 16 43.29 1.47 3.44
CA LEU A 16 42.05 2.07 2.93
C LEU A 16 41.76 1.63 1.49
N LEU A 17 42.75 1.54 0.62
CA LEU A 17 42.56 1.00 -0.73
C LEU A 17 42.21 -0.50 -0.70
N SER A 18 42.82 -1.31 0.19
CA SER A 18 42.46 -2.72 0.32
C SER A 18 41.07 -2.92 0.91
N THR A 19 40.60 -2.06 1.83
CA THR A 19 39.22 -2.11 2.34
C THR A 19 38.20 -1.59 1.31
N ILE A 20 38.59 -0.69 0.43
CA ILE A 20 37.75 -0.24 -0.70
C ILE A 20 37.66 -1.32 -1.78
N VAL A 21 38.75 -2.08 -2.02
CA VAL A 21 38.76 -3.20 -2.99
C VAL A 21 38.05 -4.45 -2.46
N ILE A 22 38.02 -4.64 -1.13
CA ILE A 22 37.27 -5.76 -0.51
C ILE A 22 35.76 -5.47 -0.44
N ASN A 23 35.35 -4.21 -0.56
CA ASN A 23 33.94 -3.82 -0.76
C ASN A 23 33.51 -3.75 -2.25
N SER A 24 34.32 -4.23 -3.18
CA SER A 24 33.81 -4.66 -4.49
C SER A 24 32.95 -5.89 -4.21
N ALA A 25 31.67 -5.66 -4.02
CA ALA A 25 30.68 -6.72 -3.85
C ALA A 25 30.94 -7.77 -4.94
N CYS A 26 31.35 -8.98 -4.57
CA CYS A 26 31.25 -10.11 -5.46
C CYS A 26 29.78 -10.20 -5.85
N ALA A 27 29.46 -9.79 -7.06
CA ALA A 27 28.23 -10.16 -7.71
C ALA A 27 28.13 -11.69 -7.64
N GLY A 28 27.00 -12.23 -7.29
CA GLY A 28 26.87 -13.66 -7.08
C GLY A 28 25.42 -14.08 -6.88
N PHE A 29 25.21 -15.37 -6.90
CA PHE A 29 23.90 -15.94 -6.61
C PHE A 29 23.53 -15.67 -5.16
N VAL A 30 22.32 -15.18 -4.97
CA VAL A 30 21.72 -14.95 -3.65
C VAL A 30 20.65 -16.02 -3.42
N VAL A 31 20.60 -16.55 -2.20
CA VAL A 31 19.60 -17.54 -1.78
C VAL A 31 18.56 -16.84 -0.93
N GLU A 32 17.35 -16.78 -1.44
CA GLU A 32 16.20 -16.19 -0.73
C GLU A 32 15.74 -17.16 0.36
N LYS A 33 15.54 -16.59 1.54
CA LYS A 33 15.27 -17.35 2.75
C LYS A 33 13.90 -17.09 3.33
N SER A 34 13.32 -18.13 3.91
CA SER A 34 12.23 -18.08 4.88
C SER A 34 12.72 -18.61 6.23
N SER A 35 11.91 -18.47 7.26
CA SER A 35 12.25 -19.01 8.56
C SER A 35 11.37 -20.21 8.94
N ILE A 36 11.96 -21.16 9.65
CA ILE A 36 11.24 -22.31 10.23
C ILE A 36 11.40 -22.26 11.74
N SER A 37 10.27 -22.26 12.46
CA SER A 37 10.26 -22.35 13.92
C SER A 37 9.69 -23.70 14.35
N VAL A 38 10.41 -24.44 15.20
CA VAL A 38 9.88 -25.64 15.85
C VAL A 38 8.97 -25.20 17.00
N LEU A 39 7.72 -25.64 17.02
CA LEU A 39 6.71 -25.31 18.02
C LEU A 39 6.52 -26.47 19.02
N SER A 40 6.78 -27.71 18.60
CA SER A 40 6.74 -28.93 19.40
C SER A 40 7.79 -29.90 18.86
N PRO A 41 8.45 -30.72 19.73
CA PRO A 41 8.37 -30.70 21.20
C PRO A 41 9.11 -29.50 21.82
N LEU A 42 8.77 -29.15 23.07
CA LEU A 42 9.38 -28.01 23.78
C LEU A 42 10.90 -28.12 23.93
N SER A 43 11.45 -29.34 23.94
CA SER A 43 12.89 -29.61 23.99
C SER A 43 13.65 -29.17 22.71
N MET A 44 12.94 -28.89 21.62
CA MET A 44 13.49 -28.51 20.32
C MET A 44 13.08 -27.11 19.88
N LEU A 45 12.51 -26.28 20.75
CA LEU A 45 12.14 -24.91 20.41
C LEU A 45 13.34 -24.17 19.81
N SER A 46 13.25 -23.83 18.54
CA SER A 46 14.33 -23.18 17.79
C SER A 46 13.78 -22.50 16.55
N LYS A 47 14.55 -21.56 16.01
CA LYS A 47 14.28 -20.92 14.74
C LYS A 47 15.48 -21.14 13.81
N HIS A 48 15.22 -21.56 12.59
CA HIS A 48 16.21 -21.87 11.57
C HIS A 48 15.88 -21.13 10.27
N ASP A 49 16.89 -20.84 9.47
CA ASP A 49 16.73 -20.41 8.10
C ASP A 49 16.41 -21.59 7.19
N SER A 50 15.72 -21.31 6.10
CA SER A 50 15.47 -22.27 5.03
C SER A 50 15.49 -21.56 3.68
N ALA A 51 15.95 -22.22 2.62
CA ALA A 51 15.94 -21.67 1.28
C ALA A 51 14.59 -21.92 0.61
N ILE A 52 14.00 -20.90 0.03
CA ILE A 52 12.70 -20.96 -0.68
C ILE A 52 12.91 -21.66 -2.03
N GLY A 53 12.02 -22.59 -2.39
CA GLY A 53 12.04 -23.25 -3.70
C GLY A 53 11.63 -22.30 -4.84
N ASN A 54 12.30 -22.43 -6.00
CA ASN A 54 11.99 -21.62 -7.20
C ASN A 54 10.83 -22.24 -8.03
N PHE A 55 9.91 -22.90 -7.36
CA PHE A 55 8.70 -23.50 -7.91
C PHE A 55 7.65 -23.64 -6.78
N GLY A 56 6.41 -23.97 -7.15
CA GLY A 56 5.31 -23.96 -6.18
C GLY A 56 4.90 -22.55 -5.75
N VAL A 57 4.12 -22.46 -4.70
CA VAL A 57 3.53 -21.19 -4.24
C VAL A 57 3.91 -20.93 -2.77
N PRO A 58 5.02 -20.23 -2.50
CA PRO A 58 5.33 -19.73 -1.17
C PRO A 58 4.28 -18.71 -0.73
N ASP A 59 3.89 -18.73 0.55
CA ASP A 59 2.87 -17.84 1.11
C ASP A 59 3.51 -16.55 1.65
N TYR A 60 4.03 -15.71 0.76
CA TYR A 60 4.65 -14.44 1.12
C TYR A 60 3.70 -13.57 1.95
N GLY A 61 4.20 -13.05 3.06
CA GLY A 61 3.42 -12.30 4.05
C GLY A 61 2.66 -13.17 5.05
N GLY A 62 2.57 -14.49 4.81
CA GLY A 62 1.87 -15.47 5.64
C GLY A 62 2.80 -16.48 6.32
N PHE A 63 2.19 -17.50 6.91
CA PHE A 63 2.87 -18.63 7.53
C PHE A 63 2.03 -19.90 7.45
N LEU A 64 2.67 -21.06 7.53
CA LEU A 64 2.02 -22.37 7.58
C LEU A 64 2.47 -23.13 8.82
N VAL A 65 1.53 -23.57 9.65
CA VAL A 65 1.80 -24.44 10.80
C VAL A 65 1.33 -25.86 10.46
N GLY A 66 2.24 -26.83 10.60
CA GLY A 66 1.91 -28.23 10.28
C GLY A 66 2.69 -29.23 11.11
N SER A 67 2.22 -30.48 11.11
CA SER A 67 2.92 -31.61 11.71
C SER A 67 3.89 -32.20 10.69
N VAL A 68 5.13 -32.42 11.12
CA VAL A 68 6.19 -32.99 10.26
C VAL A 68 6.01 -34.51 10.18
N LEU A 69 6.09 -35.03 8.96
CA LEU A 69 6.10 -36.47 8.70
C LEU A 69 7.33 -36.84 7.87
N TYR A 70 8.04 -37.86 8.28
CA TYR A 70 9.13 -38.46 7.50
C TYR A 70 8.70 -39.84 7.01
N PRO A 71 8.67 -40.13 5.69
CA PRO A 71 8.18 -41.39 5.15
C PRO A 71 9.08 -42.58 5.54
N ASP A 72 8.48 -43.69 5.95
CA ASP A 72 9.21 -44.93 6.23
C ASP A 72 9.83 -45.57 4.97
N LYS A 73 9.18 -45.37 3.82
CA LYS A 73 9.63 -45.80 2.49
C LYS A 73 9.59 -44.62 1.53
N GLY A 74 10.48 -44.60 0.56
CA GLY A 74 10.54 -43.55 -0.44
C GLY A 74 11.02 -42.22 0.12
N ALA A 75 11.95 -42.20 1.07
CA ALA A 75 12.48 -41.02 1.73
C ALA A 75 13.00 -39.94 0.75
N TYR A 76 13.40 -40.34 -0.46
CA TYR A 76 13.85 -39.44 -1.52
C TYR A 76 12.67 -38.83 -2.33
N GLY A 77 11.47 -39.40 -2.25
CA GLY A 77 10.30 -38.86 -2.95
C GLY A 77 10.38 -38.85 -4.49
N CYS A 78 11.22 -39.72 -5.07
CA CYS A 78 11.45 -39.81 -6.52
C CYS A 78 10.36 -40.58 -7.26
N GLU A 79 9.62 -41.43 -6.54
CA GLU A 79 8.49 -42.20 -7.05
C GLU A 79 7.19 -41.78 -6.35
N ALA A 80 6.06 -42.08 -6.98
CA ALA A 80 4.76 -41.84 -6.37
C ALA A 80 4.59 -42.65 -5.08
N PHE A 81 4.07 -42.04 -4.04
CA PHE A 81 3.83 -42.70 -2.76
C PHE A 81 2.62 -43.63 -2.84
N GLU A 82 2.76 -44.83 -2.28
CA GLU A 82 1.69 -45.83 -2.28
C GLU A 82 0.47 -45.41 -1.43
N GLY A 83 -0.74 -45.57 -1.93
CA GLY A 83 -1.99 -45.33 -1.23
C GLY A 83 -2.75 -44.09 -1.73
N ASP A 84 -4.01 -43.96 -1.32
CA ASP A 84 -4.83 -42.80 -1.66
C ASP A 84 -4.52 -41.66 -0.70
N LYS A 85 -3.68 -40.72 -1.16
CA LYS A 85 -3.24 -39.53 -0.43
C LYS A 85 -2.74 -39.82 1.00
N PRO A 86 -1.67 -40.64 1.14
CA PRO A 86 -1.19 -41.11 2.45
C PRO A 86 -0.74 -39.97 3.37
N PHE A 87 -0.40 -38.80 2.83
CA PHE A 87 0.02 -37.64 3.62
C PHE A 87 -1.12 -36.69 3.94
N ARG A 88 -2.36 -36.96 3.47
CA ARG A 88 -3.50 -36.14 3.85
C ARG A 88 -3.78 -36.27 5.35
N SER A 89 -3.67 -35.13 6.05
CA SER A 89 -3.90 -35.09 7.48
C SER A 89 -5.31 -35.54 7.86
N LYS A 90 -5.40 -36.36 8.88
CA LYS A 90 -6.68 -36.75 9.54
C LYS A 90 -7.10 -35.75 10.63
N PHE A 91 -6.21 -34.81 10.97
CA PHE A 91 -6.38 -33.80 12.01
C PHE A 91 -6.55 -32.41 11.38
N PRO A 92 -6.98 -31.39 12.14
CA PRO A 92 -7.11 -30.02 11.64
C PRO A 92 -5.78 -29.43 11.12
N ARG A 93 -4.64 -29.95 11.61
CA ARG A 93 -3.31 -29.47 11.26
C ARG A 93 -2.83 -30.12 9.95
N PRO A 94 -2.35 -29.35 8.96
CA PRO A 94 -1.81 -29.89 7.71
C PRO A 94 -0.51 -30.72 7.95
N THR A 95 -0.21 -31.61 7.01
CA THR A 95 1.03 -32.40 7.04
C THR A 95 2.10 -31.71 6.22
N ILE A 96 3.28 -31.53 6.81
CA ILE A 96 4.49 -31.08 6.17
C ILE A 96 5.41 -32.31 6.03
N VAL A 97 5.76 -32.66 4.79
CA VAL A 97 6.56 -33.87 4.53
C VAL A 97 8.04 -33.52 4.47
N LEU A 98 8.86 -34.23 5.24
CA LEU A 98 10.30 -34.15 5.21
C LEU A 98 10.85 -35.21 4.24
N ILE A 99 11.62 -34.79 3.24
CA ILE A 99 12.16 -35.64 2.17
C ILE A 99 13.67 -35.41 2.02
N ASP A 100 14.43 -36.43 1.71
CA ASP A 100 15.89 -36.32 1.53
C ASP A 100 16.29 -35.76 0.16
N ARG A 101 17.31 -34.92 0.12
CA ARG A 101 17.99 -34.47 -1.11
C ARG A 101 18.70 -35.63 -1.78
N GLY A 102 18.64 -35.70 -3.11
CA GLY A 102 19.36 -36.68 -3.95
C GLY A 102 18.42 -37.47 -4.85
N GLU A 103 18.98 -38.26 -5.73
CA GLU A 103 18.38 -39.23 -6.67
C GLU A 103 17.52 -38.63 -7.78
N CYS A 104 16.73 -37.55 -7.54
CA CYS A 104 15.90 -36.90 -8.55
C CYS A 104 15.77 -35.39 -8.30
N TYR A 105 15.13 -34.70 -9.24
CA TYR A 105 14.91 -33.25 -9.16
C TYR A 105 14.07 -32.85 -7.95
N PHE A 106 14.38 -31.70 -7.38
CA PHE A 106 13.63 -31.13 -6.26
C PHE A 106 12.13 -30.98 -6.56
N ALA A 107 11.81 -30.46 -7.75
CA ALA A 107 10.42 -30.27 -8.16
C ALA A 107 9.66 -31.60 -8.23
N LEU A 108 10.27 -32.72 -8.71
CA LEU A 108 9.63 -34.03 -8.76
C LEU A 108 9.28 -34.55 -7.36
N LYS A 109 10.18 -34.34 -6.39
CA LYS A 109 9.93 -34.71 -4.98
C LYS A 109 8.71 -34.00 -4.42
N VAL A 110 8.61 -32.70 -4.69
CA VAL A 110 7.50 -31.88 -4.19
C VAL A 110 6.19 -32.23 -4.90
N TRP A 111 6.25 -32.51 -6.19
CA TRP A 111 5.09 -32.99 -6.96
C TRP A 111 4.54 -34.30 -6.39
N ASN A 112 5.40 -35.30 -6.21
CA ASN A 112 4.99 -36.60 -5.66
C ASN A 112 4.41 -36.46 -4.24
N ALA A 113 4.96 -35.62 -3.40
CA ALA A 113 4.45 -35.35 -2.06
C ALA A 113 3.09 -34.61 -2.10
N GLN A 114 2.92 -33.65 -3.01
CA GLN A 114 1.64 -32.96 -3.23
C GLN A 114 0.54 -33.92 -3.65
N GLU A 115 0.81 -34.76 -4.64
CA GLU A 115 -0.14 -35.79 -5.09
C GLU A 115 -0.51 -36.76 -3.96
N ALA A 116 0.43 -37.03 -3.06
CA ALA A 116 0.20 -37.80 -1.86
C ALA A 116 -0.52 -37.05 -0.72
N GLY A 117 -0.85 -35.77 -0.92
CA GLY A 117 -1.66 -34.96 0.01
C GLY A 117 -0.87 -34.13 1.02
N ALA A 118 0.42 -33.91 0.80
CA ALA A 118 1.21 -32.97 1.59
C ALA A 118 0.74 -31.53 1.38
N ALA A 119 0.84 -30.69 2.42
CA ALA A 119 0.54 -29.25 2.35
C ALA A 119 1.81 -28.41 2.15
N ALA A 120 2.98 -28.97 2.46
CA ALA A 120 4.29 -28.38 2.20
C ALA A 120 5.37 -29.47 2.24
N VAL A 121 6.54 -29.18 1.68
CA VAL A 121 7.68 -30.08 1.69
C VAL A 121 8.91 -29.40 2.27
N LEU A 122 9.59 -30.08 3.20
CA LEU A 122 10.93 -29.76 3.66
C LEU A 122 11.90 -30.74 2.99
N VAL A 123 12.87 -30.22 2.25
CA VAL A 123 13.93 -31.04 1.70
C VAL A 123 15.14 -30.97 2.63
N ALA A 124 15.51 -32.12 3.18
CA ALA A 124 16.68 -32.27 4.04
C ALA A 124 17.97 -32.26 3.19
N ASP A 125 18.85 -31.30 3.41
CA ASP A 125 20.13 -31.31 2.72
C ASP A 125 20.97 -32.56 3.11
N SER A 126 21.71 -33.08 2.16
CA SER A 126 22.60 -34.24 2.34
C SER A 126 24.03 -33.82 2.64
N ILE A 127 24.37 -32.55 2.49
CA ILE A 127 25.72 -32.00 2.59
C ILE A 127 25.74 -30.90 3.64
N ASP A 128 26.84 -30.74 4.36
CA ASP A 128 27.08 -29.62 5.28
C ASP A 128 27.69 -28.45 4.50
N GLU A 129 26.84 -27.73 3.77
CA GLU A 129 27.20 -26.55 2.98
C GLU A 129 26.14 -25.44 3.16
N PRO A 130 26.43 -24.22 2.76
CA PRO A 130 25.42 -23.18 2.75
C PRO A 130 24.20 -23.58 1.93
N LEU A 131 23.01 -23.17 2.36
CA LEU A 131 21.76 -23.43 1.65
C LEU A 131 21.85 -22.94 0.20
N ILE A 132 21.25 -23.69 -0.71
CA ILE A 132 21.14 -23.36 -2.13
C ILE A 132 19.68 -23.17 -2.51
N THR A 133 19.40 -22.42 -3.58
CA THR A 133 18.06 -22.36 -4.16
C THR A 133 17.73 -23.70 -4.83
N MET A 134 16.58 -24.26 -4.50
CA MET A 134 16.04 -25.43 -5.21
C MET A 134 15.42 -24.94 -6.52
N ASP A 135 16.09 -25.19 -7.62
CA ASP A 135 15.62 -24.77 -8.95
C ASP A 135 14.78 -25.87 -9.63
N SER A 136 14.00 -25.47 -10.62
CA SER A 136 13.23 -26.37 -11.47
C SER A 136 14.15 -27.07 -12.49
N PRO A 137 13.80 -28.28 -12.98
CA PRO A 137 14.56 -28.93 -14.04
C PRO A 137 14.49 -28.13 -15.36
N GLU A 138 15.42 -28.42 -16.27
CA GLU A 138 15.33 -27.92 -17.64
C GLU A 138 14.06 -28.45 -18.33
N GLU A 139 13.47 -27.67 -19.24
CA GLU A 139 12.23 -28.01 -19.96
C GLU A 139 12.26 -29.39 -20.65
N SER A 140 13.40 -29.76 -21.22
CA SER A 140 13.59 -31.07 -21.84
C SER A 140 13.44 -32.27 -20.90
N LYS A 141 13.42 -32.00 -19.58
CA LYS A 141 13.34 -33.01 -18.52
C LYS A 141 12.04 -32.97 -17.74
N ASP A 142 11.16 -31.99 -18.00
CA ASP A 142 9.79 -31.91 -17.49
C ASP A 142 8.79 -32.38 -18.56
N ALA A 143 8.99 -33.60 -19.05
CA ALA A 143 8.18 -34.17 -20.13
C ALA A 143 6.67 -34.24 -19.82
N ASP A 144 6.29 -34.27 -18.52
CA ASP A 144 4.90 -34.37 -18.06
C ASP A 144 4.30 -33.03 -17.63
N GLY A 145 5.07 -31.92 -17.67
CA GLY A 145 4.63 -30.58 -17.27
C GLY A 145 4.13 -30.54 -15.81
N TYR A 146 4.77 -31.29 -14.90
CA TYR A 146 4.36 -31.34 -13.50
C TYR A 146 4.78 -30.11 -12.70
N VAL A 147 5.87 -29.43 -13.12
CA VAL A 147 6.42 -28.28 -12.38
C VAL A 147 5.36 -27.20 -12.24
N GLU A 148 4.64 -26.89 -13.32
CA GLU A 148 3.56 -25.91 -13.31
C GLU A 148 2.36 -26.29 -12.44
N LYS A 149 2.18 -27.57 -12.17
CA LYS A 149 1.07 -28.09 -11.35
C LYS A 149 1.40 -28.07 -9.86
N ILE A 150 2.65 -27.77 -9.48
CA ILE A 150 3.02 -27.64 -8.07
C ILE A 150 2.39 -26.37 -7.49
N GLY A 151 1.50 -26.54 -6.52
CA GLY A 151 0.79 -25.46 -5.82
C GLY A 151 1.18 -25.33 -4.33
N ILE A 152 1.99 -26.25 -3.80
CA ILE A 152 2.39 -26.22 -2.39
C ILE A 152 3.80 -25.60 -2.24
N PRO A 153 4.09 -24.93 -1.10
CA PRO A 153 5.42 -24.39 -0.81
C PRO A 153 6.42 -25.49 -0.49
N SER A 154 7.69 -25.21 -0.79
CA SER A 154 8.80 -26.07 -0.43
C SER A 154 9.99 -25.27 0.09
N ALA A 155 10.78 -25.87 0.99
CA ALA A 155 11.97 -25.24 1.55
C ALA A 155 13.10 -26.26 1.74
N LEU A 156 14.33 -25.87 1.37
CA LEU A 156 15.53 -26.63 1.68
C LEU A 156 15.99 -26.25 3.09
N ILE A 157 16.29 -27.24 3.91
CA ILE A 157 16.77 -27.09 5.28
C ILE A 157 18.16 -27.71 5.47
N GLU A 158 18.94 -27.14 6.37
CA GLU A 158 20.26 -27.61 6.69
C GLU A 158 20.22 -29.06 7.20
N ARG A 159 21.26 -29.84 6.85
CA ARG A 159 21.40 -31.23 7.24
C ARG A 159 21.30 -31.44 8.75
N SER A 160 21.99 -30.63 9.55
CA SER A 160 22.01 -30.73 11.02
C SER A 160 20.62 -30.57 11.63
N PHE A 161 19.84 -29.63 11.12
CA PHE A 161 18.44 -29.39 11.53
C PHE A 161 17.55 -30.56 11.09
N ALA A 162 17.67 -31.01 9.85
CA ALA A 162 16.90 -32.13 9.32
C ALA A 162 17.14 -33.41 10.13
N GLU A 163 18.39 -33.72 10.49
CA GLU A 163 18.73 -34.87 11.34
C GLU A 163 18.12 -34.79 12.74
N SER A 164 18.03 -33.55 13.31
CA SER A 164 17.37 -33.33 14.60
C SER A 164 15.87 -33.64 14.52
N LEU A 165 15.19 -33.20 13.43
CA LEU A 165 13.79 -33.53 13.17
C LEU A 165 13.58 -35.03 13.01
N LYS A 166 14.41 -35.70 12.21
CA LYS A 166 14.33 -37.17 12.02
C LYS A 166 14.53 -37.95 13.32
N GLN A 167 15.42 -37.49 14.19
CA GLN A 167 15.64 -38.12 15.50
C GLN A 167 14.42 -38.02 16.41
N ALA A 168 13.75 -36.84 16.44
CA ALA A 168 12.52 -36.65 17.21
C ALA A 168 11.38 -37.52 16.67
N LEU A 169 11.20 -37.56 15.34
CA LEU A 169 10.21 -38.41 14.68
C LEU A 169 10.41 -39.89 14.94
N LYS A 170 11.67 -40.37 14.94
CA LYS A 170 12.02 -41.77 15.32
C LYS A 170 11.67 -42.12 16.77
N LYS A 171 11.60 -41.11 17.65
CA LYS A 171 11.16 -41.29 19.04
C LYS A 171 9.66 -41.19 19.20
N ASN A 172 8.89 -41.08 18.08
CA ASN A 172 7.45 -40.82 18.04
C ASN A 172 7.05 -39.52 18.75
N GLU A 173 7.89 -38.50 18.75
CA GLU A 173 7.54 -37.18 19.23
C GLU A 173 6.66 -36.45 18.18
N ASP A 174 5.62 -35.71 18.62
CA ASP A 174 4.79 -34.89 17.72
C ASP A 174 5.57 -33.62 17.36
N VAL A 175 6.21 -33.65 16.18
CA VAL A 175 7.01 -32.53 15.69
C VAL A 175 6.11 -31.58 14.91
N VAL A 176 5.95 -30.36 15.44
CA VAL A 176 5.17 -29.29 14.82
C VAL A 176 6.09 -28.14 14.47
N VAL A 177 6.02 -27.70 13.23
CA VAL A 177 6.81 -26.56 12.75
C VAL A 177 5.91 -25.48 12.16
N ARG A 178 6.42 -24.25 12.18
CA ARG A 178 5.86 -23.12 11.45
C ARG A 178 6.86 -22.67 10.40
N LEU A 179 6.48 -22.79 9.12
CA LEU A 179 7.15 -22.11 8.01
C LEU A 179 6.62 -20.68 7.97
N ASP A 180 7.51 -19.70 7.86
CA ASP A 180 7.16 -18.29 8.02
C ASP A 180 7.83 -17.44 6.93
N TRP A 181 7.03 -16.85 6.07
CA TRP A 181 7.44 -15.99 4.95
C TRP A 181 7.12 -14.51 5.18
N ARG A 182 6.67 -14.12 6.39
CA ARG A 182 6.27 -12.74 6.67
C ARG A 182 7.43 -11.75 6.50
N GLU A 183 8.64 -12.19 6.83
CA GLU A 183 9.86 -11.40 6.71
C GLU A 183 10.71 -11.79 5.47
N SER A 184 10.18 -12.63 4.57
CA SER A 184 10.92 -13.06 3.37
C SER A 184 10.95 -12.01 2.27
N MET A 185 10.04 -11.03 2.32
CA MET A 185 9.99 -9.89 1.41
C MET A 185 10.25 -8.60 2.18
N PRO A 186 11.26 -7.78 1.82
CA PRO A 186 11.48 -6.48 2.43
C PRO A 186 10.28 -5.55 2.24
N HIS A 187 9.90 -4.82 3.29
CA HIS A 187 8.75 -3.90 3.30
C HIS A 187 9.10 -2.56 3.95
N PRO A 188 10.04 -1.78 3.35
CA PRO A 188 10.62 -0.60 3.97
C PRO A 188 9.67 0.61 4.00
N ASP A 189 8.79 0.75 3.03
CA ASP A 189 7.97 1.95 2.84
C ASP A 189 6.57 1.68 2.25
N GLU A 190 5.86 2.74 1.89
CA GLU A 190 4.47 2.71 1.43
C GLU A 190 4.31 2.38 -0.05
N ARG A 191 5.42 2.26 -0.79
CA ARG A 191 5.43 1.96 -2.21
C ARG A 191 6.33 0.77 -2.49
N VAL A 192 5.83 -0.20 -3.25
CA VAL A 192 6.60 -1.36 -3.67
C VAL A 192 7.24 -1.11 -5.03
N GLU A 193 8.54 -1.37 -5.12
CA GLU A 193 9.30 -1.33 -6.36
C GLU A 193 9.49 -2.76 -6.86
N TYR A 194 9.06 -3.02 -8.11
CA TYR A 194 9.25 -4.35 -8.67
C TYR A 194 9.72 -4.31 -10.12
N GLU A 195 10.55 -5.29 -10.46
CA GLU A 195 11.19 -5.45 -11.75
C GLU A 195 10.75 -6.78 -12.37
N LEU A 196 10.45 -6.80 -13.67
CA LEU A 196 10.26 -8.03 -14.43
C LEU A 196 11.39 -8.14 -15.44
N TRP A 197 12.30 -9.08 -15.23
CA TRP A 197 13.33 -9.47 -16.17
C TRP A 197 12.75 -10.47 -17.15
N THR A 198 12.70 -10.10 -18.42
CA THR A 198 11.92 -10.77 -19.46
C THR A 198 12.63 -10.76 -20.81
N ASN A 199 12.00 -11.28 -21.83
CA ASN A 199 12.36 -11.10 -23.23
C ASN A 199 11.10 -11.09 -24.11
N SER A 200 11.22 -10.64 -25.35
CA SER A 200 10.12 -10.57 -26.31
C SER A 200 9.99 -11.82 -27.20
N ASN A 201 10.85 -12.83 -27.00
CA ASN A 201 10.78 -14.10 -27.71
C ASN A 201 9.53 -14.88 -27.29
N ASP A 202 8.75 -15.37 -28.25
CA ASP A 202 7.54 -16.18 -28.04
C ASP A 202 7.67 -17.61 -28.61
N GLU A 203 8.88 -18.03 -29.00
CA GLU A 203 9.19 -19.37 -29.52
C GLU A 203 10.26 -20.08 -28.66
N CYS A 204 10.47 -19.69 -27.42
CA CYS A 204 11.48 -20.31 -26.55
C CYS A 204 10.91 -21.42 -25.63
N GLY A 205 9.78 -22.00 -25.99
CA GLY A 205 9.17 -23.11 -25.26
C GLY A 205 8.30 -22.68 -24.07
N ILE A 206 8.09 -23.61 -23.14
CA ILE A 206 7.13 -23.46 -22.02
C ILE A 206 7.40 -22.21 -21.17
N ARG A 207 8.66 -21.84 -20.95
CA ARG A 207 9.00 -20.64 -20.14
C ARG A 207 8.56 -19.33 -20.80
N CYS A 208 8.59 -19.24 -22.13
CA CYS A 208 8.04 -18.11 -22.84
C CYS A 208 6.52 -18.06 -22.72
N ASP A 209 5.87 -19.21 -22.82
CA ASP A 209 4.41 -19.32 -22.65
C ASP A 209 3.99 -18.92 -21.23
N GLU A 210 4.68 -19.38 -20.18
CA GLU A 210 4.44 -19.00 -18.79
C GLU A 210 4.59 -17.49 -18.59
N GLN A 211 5.68 -16.91 -19.10
CA GLN A 211 5.95 -15.49 -19.02
C GLN A 211 4.84 -14.66 -19.64
N MET A 212 4.43 -15.03 -20.86
CA MET A 212 3.39 -14.31 -21.58
C MET A 212 2.01 -14.50 -20.96
N ASN A 213 1.71 -15.69 -20.45
CA ASN A 213 0.51 -15.96 -19.68
C ASN A 213 0.48 -15.13 -18.39
N PHE A 214 1.62 -15.02 -17.69
CA PHE A 214 1.74 -14.16 -16.52
C PHE A 214 1.47 -12.69 -16.89
N VAL A 215 2.16 -12.13 -17.88
CA VAL A 215 1.99 -10.73 -18.31
C VAL A 215 0.54 -10.44 -18.63
N LYS A 216 -0.11 -11.31 -19.42
CA LYS A 216 -1.52 -11.18 -19.81
C LYS A 216 -2.47 -11.22 -18.61
N ASN A 217 -2.25 -12.15 -17.68
CA ASN A 217 -3.15 -12.39 -16.54
C ASN A 217 -2.92 -11.38 -15.41
N PHE A 218 -1.69 -10.88 -15.25
CA PHE A 218 -1.31 -9.94 -14.20
C PHE A 218 -1.56 -8.47 -14.58
N LYS A 219 -1.63 -8.15 -15.88
CA LYS A 219 -1.80 -6.79 -16.42
C LYS A 219 -2.81 -5.94 -15.65
N GLY A 220 -3.98 -6.47 -15.35
CA GLY A 220 -5.04 -5.74 -14.65
C GLY A 220 -4.62 -5.26 -13.26
N HIS A 221 -3.97 -6.12 -12.48
CA HIS A 221 -3.48 -5.79 -11.15
C HIS A 221 -2.31 -4.82 -11.21
N ALA A 222 -1.36 -5.05 -12.14
CA ALA A 222 -0.24 -4.14 -12.36
C ALA A 222 -0.72 -2.71 -12.64
N GLN A 223 -1.68 -2.56 -13.55
CA GLN A 223 -2.24 -1.25 -13.91
C GLN A 223 -3.01 -0.58 -12.76
N ILE A 224 -3.74 -1.34 -11.94
CA ILE A 224 -4.42 -0.80 -10.76
C ILE A 224 -3.40 -0.28 -9.76
N LEU A 225 -2.36 -1.05 -9.48
CA LEU A 225 -1.31 -0.69 -8.53
C LEU A 225 -0.50 0.52 -9.00
N GLU A 226 -0.08 0.56 -10.27
CA GLU A 226 0.66 1.70 -10.83
C GLU A 226 -0.17 2.98 -10.90
N LYS A 227 -1.42 2.91 -11.41
CA LYS A 227 -2.33 4.07 -11.49
C LYS A 227 -2.69 4.62 -10.12
N GLY A 228 -2.75 3.75 -9.11
CA GLY A 228 -2.94 4.13 -7.70
C GLY A 228 -1.70 4.74 -7.05
N GLY A 229 -0.54 4.70 -7.71
CA GLY A 229 0.73 5.17 -7.14
C GLY A 229 1.32 4.24 -6.07
N TYR A 230 0.77 3.04 -5.92
CA TYR A 230 1.22 2.07 -4.92
C TYR A 230 2.52 1.38 -5.31
N THR A 231 2.75 1.18 -6.61
CA THR A 231 3.95 0.49 -7.10
C THR A 231 4.70 1.31 -8.13
N LEU A 232 6.01 1.04 -8.22
CA LEU A 232 6.85 1.43 -9.34
C LEU A 232 7.29 0.16 -10.05
N PHE A 233 6.82 -0.02 -11.28
CA PHE A 233 7.19 -1.13 -12.14
C PHE A 233 8.32 -0.73 -13.09
N THR A 234 9.29 -1.63 -13.30
CA THR A 234 10.35 -1.47 -14.29
C THR A 234 10.57 -2.78 -15.04
N PRO A 235 10.34 -2.82 -16.36
CA PRO A 235 10.70 -3.96 -17.19
C PRO A 235 12.18 -3.94 -17.52
N HIS A 236 12.82 -5.11 -17.50
CA HIS A 236 14.21 -5.32 -17.85
C HIS A 236 14.36 -6.45 -18.86
N TYR A 237 15.42 -6.36 -19.67
CA TYR A 237 15.68 -7.32 -20.74
C TYR A 237 17.13 -7.78 -20.70
N ILE A 238 17.33 -9.09 -20.55
CA ILE A 238 18.68 -9.66 -20.56
C ILE A 238 19.27 -9.60 -21.96
N THR A 239 20.50 -9.13 -22.06
CA THR A 239 21.28 -9.16 -23.29
C THR A 239 22.69 -9.65 -23.01
N TRP A 240 23.26 -10.38 -23.95
CA TRP A 240 24.65 -10.82 -23.92
C TRP A 240 25.49 -9.99 -24.88
N TYR A 241 26.78 -10.24 -24.91
CA TYR A 241 27.68 -9.64 -25.91
C TYR A 241 28.44 -10.72 -26.64
N CYS A 242 28.73 -10.48 -27.89
CA CYS A 242 29.61 -11.34 -28.66
C CYS A 242 31.08 -10.95 -28.41
N PRO A 243 31.95 -11.92 -28.03
CA PRO A 243 33.37 -11.63 -27.88
C PRO A 243 33.96 -11.05 -29.17
N ARG A 244 34.83 -10.05 -29.07
CA ARG A 244 35.38 -9.30 -30.23
C ARG A 244 35.99 -10.18 -31.30
N ALA A 245 36.56 -11.34 -30.93
CA ALA A 245 37.15 -12.28 -31.90
C ALA A 245 36.10 -12.92 -32.83
N PHE A 246 34.82 -12.90 -32.45
CA PHE A 246 33.74 -13.60 -33.16
C PHE A 246 32.69 -12.66 -33.80
N THR A 247 32.86 -11.34 -33.67
CA THR A 247 31.87 -10.36 -34.20
C THR A 247 31.61 -10.47 -35.71
N LEU A 248 32.56 -11.01 -36.48
CA LEU A 248 32.40 -11.24 -37.89
C LEU A 248 31.85 -12.63 -38.25
N SER A 249 31.61 -13.50 -37.27
CA SER A 249 30.98 -14.79 -37.51
C SER A 249 29.50 -14.62 -37.89
N SER A 250 29.00 -15.53 -38.74
CA SER A 250 27.59 -15.55 -39.10
C SER A 250 26.67 -15.67 -37.91
N GLN A 251 27.08 -16.44 -36.89
CA GLN A 251 26.35 -16.61 -35.64
C GLN A 251 26.21 -15.28 -34.86
N CYS A 252 27.31 -14.54 -34.72
CA CYS A 252 27.25 -13.24 -34.05
C CYS A 252 26.39 -12.23 -34.83
N GLN A 253 26.50 -12.22 -36.17
CA GLN A 253 25.74 -11.31 -37.02
C GLN A 253 24.24 -11.61 -37.01
N SER A 254 23.85 -12.87 -36.82
CA SER A 254 22.44 -13.26 -36.72
C SER A 254 21.83 -13.00 -35.32
N GLN A 255 22.64 -13.01 -34.27
CA GLN A 255 22.15 -12.89 -32.89
C GLN A 255 22.26 -11.49 -32.31
N CYS A 256 23.05 -10.60 -32.90
CA CYS A 256 23.43 -9.35 -32.25
C CYS A 256 23.10 -8.11 -33.10
N ILE A 257 22.86 -7.01 -32.38
CA ILE A 257 22.83 -5.64 -32.92
C ILE A 257 24.06 -4.84 -32.47
N ASN A 258 24.24 -3.64 -33.01
CA ASN A 258 25.34 -2.72 -32.72
C ASN A 258 26.71 -3.42 -32.73
N GLN A 259 27.00 -4.17 -33.81
CA GLN A 259 28.26 -4.88 -34.06
C GLN A 259 28.67 -5.85 -32.94
N GLY A 260 27.73 -6.65 -32.49
CA GLY A 260 27.96 -7.69 -31.47
C GLY A 260 27.93 -7.22 -30.03
N ARG A 261 27.52 -5.99 -29.74
CA ARG A 261 27.44 -5.49 -28.35
C ARG A 261 26.26 -6.06 -27.59
N TYR A 262 25.14 -6.28 -28.26
CA TYR A 262 23.89 -6.73 -27.63
C TYR A 262 23.28 -7.87 -28.43
N CYS A 263 23.16 -9.01 -27.76
CA CYS A 263 22.79 -10.28 -28.39
C CYS A 263 21.68 -10.99 -27.60
N ALA A 264 20.87 -11.77 -28.32
CA ALA A 264 19.95 -12.73 -27.74
C ALA A 264 20.11 -14.09 -28.46
N PRO A 265 19.73 -15.20 -27.83
CA PRO A 265 19.68 -16.50 -28.49
C PRO A 265 18.74 -16.50 -29.69
N ASP A 266 19.01 -17.36 -30.64
CA ASP A 266 18.12 -17.62 -31.76
C ASP A 266 16.80 -18.22 -31.24
N PRO A 267 15.64 -17.69 -31.68
CA PRO A 267 14.35 -18.13 -31.15
C PRO A 267 14.07 -19.63 -31.38
N GLU A 268 14.25 -20.09 -32.59
CA GLU A 268 13.97 -21.47 -32.97
C GLU A 268 15.19 -22.41 -32.80
N GLN A 269 16.34 -21.88 -32.35
CA GLN A 269 17.63 -22.58 -32.21
C GLN A 269 18.19 -23.14 -33.56
N ASP A 270 17.72 -22.60 -34.66
CA ASP A 270 18.17 -22.93 -36.03
C ASP A 270 18.71 -21.68 -36.71
N PHE A 271 20.00 -21.43 -36.58
CA PHE A 271 20.71 -20.21 -37.05
C PHE A 271 20.58 -19.89 -38.54
N GLY A 272 19.92 -20.68 -39.32
CA GLY A 272 19.79 -20.51 -40.76
C GLY A 272 18.38 -20.20 -41.23
N MET A 273 17.39 -20.31 -40.41
CA MET A 273 15.96 -20.20 -40.77
C MET A 273 15.16 -19.45 -39.72
N GLY A 274 14.02 -18.89 -40.11
CA GLY A 274 13.11 -18.23 -39.19
C GLY A 274 13.57 -16.84 -38.72
N TYR A 275 13.23 -16.50 -37.49
CA TYR A 275 13.64 -15.27 -36.83
C TYR A 275 15.04 -15.42 -36.22
N GLN A 276 15.73 -14.32 -36.05
CA GLN A 276 17.09 -14.29 -35.55
C GLN A 276 17.15 -13.64 -34.16
N GLY A 277 18.16 -13.98 -33.38
CA GLY A 277 18.34 -13.37 -32.05
C GLY A 277 18.39 -11.85 -32.08
N LYS A 278 18.94 -11.23 -33.16
CA LYS A 278 18.92 -9.78 -33.33
C LYS A 278 17.51 -9.20 -33.44
N ASP A 279 16.53 -9.94 -33.98
CA ASP A 279 15.13 -9.49 -34.04
C ASP A 279 14.53 -9.40 -32.65
N VAL A 280 14.88 -10.35 -31.77
CA VAL A 280 14.51 -10.34 -30.35
C VAL A 280 15.13 -9.16 -29.63
N VAL A 281 16.45 -8.92 -29.80
CA VAL A 281 17.11 -7.76 -29.17
C VAL A 281 16.47 -6.45 -29.62
N PHE A 282 16.12 -6.36 -30.90
CA PHE A 282 15.49 -5.16 -31.45
C PHE A 282 14.11 -4.90 -30.84
N GLU A 283 13.30 -5.95 -30.64
CA GLU A 283 12.00 -5.82 -30.00
C GLU A 283 12.13 -5.55 -28.49
N ASN A 284 13.07 -6.20 -27.80
CA ASN A 284 13.41 -5.90 -26.41
C ASN A 284 13.72 -4.40 -26.22
N LEU A 285 14.57 -3.84 -27.07
CA LEU A 285 14.89 -2.40 -27.06
C LEU A 285 13.65 -1.55 -27.34
N ARG A 286 12.76 -1.97 -28.23
CA ARG A 286 11.51 -1.26 -28.51
C ARG A 286 10.61 -1.24 -27.27
N GLN A 287 10.47 -2.35 -26.58
CA GLN A 287 9.66 -2.45 -25.37
C GLN A 287 10.24 -1.60 -24.22
N LEU A 288 11.56 -1.53 -24.08
CA LEU A 288 12.23 -0.58 -23.17
C LEU A 288 11.91 0.88 -23.52
N CYS A 289 12.00 1.23 -24.81
CA CYS A 289 11.69 2.57 -25.28
C CYS A 289 10.20 2.92 -25.13
N VAL A 290 9.31 1.96 -25.31
CA VAL A 290 7.87 2.13 -25.02
C VAL A 290 7.66 2.48 -23.56
N HIS A 291 8.24 1.72 -22.65
CA HIS A 291 8.14 2.00 -21.21
C HIS A 291 8.72 3.38 -20.86
N ARG A 292 9.93 3.70 -21.32
CA ARG A 292 10.60 4.98 -21.05
C ARG A 292 9.76 6.17 -21.54
N VAL A 293 9.29 6.13 -22.78
CA VAL A 293 8.50 7.21 -23.39
C VAL A 293 7.12 7.33 -22.78
N ALA A 294 6.49 6.21 -22.40
CA ALA A 294 5.22 6.22 -21.69
C ALA A 294 5.38 6.81 -20.26
N ASN A 295 6.46 6.49 -19.58
CA ASN A 295 6.78 7.01 -18.25
C ASN A 295 7.01 8.54 -18.27
N GLU A 296 7.62 9.12 -19.32
CA GLU A 296 7.73 10.57 -19.50
C GLU A 296 6.36 11.29 -19.46
N SER A 297 5.30 10.58 -19.79
CA SER A 297 3.91 11.09 -19.77
C SER A 297 3.11 10.57 -18.59
N ASN A 298 3.75 10.01 -17.55
CA ASN A 298 3.12 9.36 -16.42
C ASN A 298 2.09 8.28 -16.83
N ARG A 299 2.42 7.48 -17.84
CA ARG A 299 1.59 6.42 -18.39
C ARG A 299 2.36 5.10 -18.53
N SER A 300 3.31 4.82 -17.64
CA SER A 300 4.16 3.62 -17.65
C SER A 300 3.34 2.32 -17.79
N TRP A 301 2.16 2.27 -17.19
CA TRP A 301 1.24 1.12 -17.29
C TRP A 301 0.81 0.73 -18.71
N VAL A 302 1.01 1.60 -19.73
CA VAL A 302 0.71 1.30 -21.15
C VAL A 302 1.68 0.23 -21.69
N TRP A 303 2.84 0.05 -21.06
CA TRP A 303 3.75 -1.04 -21.40
C TRP A 303 3.05 -2.42 -21.34
N TRP A 304 2.24 -2.66 -20.31
CA TRP A 304 1.46 -3.90 -20.16
C TRP A 304 0.46 -4.12 -21.29
N ASP A 305 -0.18 -3.05 -21.75
CA ASP A 305 -1.09 -3.10 -22.89
C ASP A 305 -0.32 -3.39 -24.18
N TYR A 306 0.79 -2.68 -24.40
CA TYR A 306 1.62 -2.86 -25.60
C TYR A 306 2.17 -4.28 -25.71
N VAL A 307 2.80 -4.79 -24.66
CA VAL A 307 3.43 -6.13 -24.66
C VAL A 307 2.39 -7.23 -24.84
N THR A 308 1.24 -7.12 -24.16
CA THR A 308 0.14 -8.08 -24.32
C THR A 308 -0.40 -8.09 -25.76
N ASP A 309 -0.67 -6.92 -26.34
CA ASP A 309 -1.22 -6.82 -27.70
C ASP A 309 -0.19 -7.17 -28.76
N PHE A 310 1.09 -6.85 -28.54
CA PHE A 310 2.18 -7.25 -29.42
C PHE A 310 2.27 -8.77 -29.50
N HIS A 311 2.31 -9.47 -28.36
CA HIS A 311 2.34 -10.92 -28.32
C HIS A 311 1.14 -11.56 -29.05
N ILE A 312 -0.08 -11.02 -28.88
CA ILE A 312 -1.28 -11.56 -29.52
C ILE A 312 -1.28 -11.30 -31.05
N ARG A 313 -0.84 -10.12 -31.48
CA ARG A 313 -0.99 -9.65 -32.87
C ARG A 313 0.23 -9.86 -33.72
N CYS A 314 1.41 -9.92 -33.12
CA CYS A 314 2.70 -9.90 -33.80
C CYS A 314 3.55 -11.16 -33.49
N SER A 315 2.92 -12.32 -33.29
CA SER A 315 3.61 -13.55 -32.90
C SER A 315 4.53 -14.07 -33.99
N MET A 316 5.66 -14.68 -33.60
CA MET A 316 6.60 -15.37 -34.52
C MET A 316 5.93 -16.53 -35.21
N LYS A 317 5.13 -17.30 -34.50
CA LYS A 317 4.37 -18.44 -35.02
C LYS A 317 3.49 -18.08 -36.22
N GLU A 318 2.90 -16.89 -36.21
CA GLU A 318 2.10 -16.37 -37.32
C GLU A 318 2.92 -15.60 -38.38
N LYS A 319 4.25 -15.57 -38.25
CA LYS A 319 5.18 -14.82 -39.10
C LYS A 319 4.87 -13.32 -39.15
N ARG A 320 4.41 -12.74 -38.04
CA ARG A 320 4.03 -11.34 -37.93
C ARG A 320 4.95 -10.54 -37.00
N TYR A 321 5.98 -11.15 -36.48
CA TYR A 321 6.96 -10.49 -35.59
C TYR A 321 7.81 -9.52 -36.43
N SER A 322 7.32 -8.28 -36.54
CA SER A 322 7.92 -7.27 -37.39
C SER A 322 7.75 -5.86 -36.84
N LYS A 323 8.58 -4.95 -37.34
CA LYS A 323 8.54 -3.53 -37.04
C LYS A 323 7.17 -2.91 -37.39
N GLU A 324 6.61 -3.29 -38.55
CA GLU A 324 5.33 -2.76 -39.05
C GLU A 324 4.18 -3.16 -38.09
N CYS A 325 4.15 -4.42 -37.68
CA CYS A 325 3.17 -4.89 -36.70
C CYS A 325 3.32 -4.18 -35.38
N ALA A 326 4.54 -4.00 -34.86
CA ALA A 326 4.83 -3.26 -33.64
C ALA A 326 4.35 -1.80 -33.74
N GLU A 327 4.57 -1.12 -34.86
CA GLU A 327 4.10 0.25 -35.08
C GLU A 327 2.57 0.35 -35.10
N ASP A 328 1.86 -0.65 -35.62
CA ASP A 328 0.40 -0.68 -35.58
C ASP A 328 -0.15 -0.93 -34.18
N VAL A 329 0.52 -1.75 -33.38
CA VAL A 329 0.18 -1.90 -31.96
C VAL A 329 0.44 -0.58 -31.20
N MET A 330 1.58 0.07 -31.42
CA MET A 330 1.88 1.38 -30.79
C MET A 330 0.81 2.44 -31.15
N LYS A 331 0.37 2.50 -32.40
CA LYS A 331 -0.70 3.41 -32.84
C LYS A 331 -2.01 3.14 -32.11
N SER A 332 -2.38 1.86 -31.93
CA SER A 332 -3.62 1.49 -31.25
C SER A 332 -3.66 1.95 -29.79
N HIS A 333 -2.50 2.09 -29.14
CA HIS A 333 -2.36 2.60 -27.77
C HIS A 333 -2.04 4.10 -27.68
N GLY A 334 -2.02 4.81 -28.79
CA GLY A 334 -1.73 6.25 -28.83
C GLY A 334 -0.30 6.59 -28.38
N LEU A 335 0.66 5.71 -28.66
CA LEU A 335 2.07 5.91 -28.33
C LEU A 335 2.75 6.80 -29.38
N PRO A 336 3.64 7.73 -28.96
CA PRO A 336 4.33 8.63 -29.89
C PRO A 336 5.49 7.91 -30.60
N ILE A 337 5.20 7.32 -31.76
CA ILE A 337 6.13 6.48 -32.52
C ILE A 337 7.45 7.17 -32.81
N ASP A 338 7.44 8.46 -33.18
CA ASP A 338 8.67 9.19 -33.51
C ASP A 338 9.61 9.32 -32.29
N LYS A 339 9.07 9.51 -31.10
CA LYS A 339 9.86 9.53 -29.86
C LYS A 339 10.45 8.16 -29.56
N ILE A 340 9.67 7.09 -29.77
CA ILE A 340 10.11 5.71 -29.57
C ILE A 340 11.20 5.36 -30.57
N LYS A 341 11.04 5.69 -31.87
CA LYS A 341 12.09 5.53 -32.88
C LYS A 341 13.37 6.27 -32.55
N LYS A 342 13.27 7.50 -32.04
CA LYS A 342 14.43 8.27 -31.59
C LYS A 342 15.13 7.61 -30.39
N CYS A 343 14.38 7.02 -29.48
CA CYS A 343 14.91 6.27 -28.34
C CYS A 343 15.66 5.01 -28.78
N ILE A 344 15.12 4.26 -29.74
CA ILE A 344 15.72 3.04 -30.29
C ILE A 344 17.07 3.36 -30.97
N GLY A 345 17.15 4.46 -31.70
CA GLY A 345 18.32 4.82 -32.48
C GLY A 345 18.53 3.92 -33.72
N ASP A 346 19.78 3.75 -34.14
CA ASP A 346 20.16 2.88 -35.26
C ASP A 346 20.82 1.58 -34.75
N PRO A 347 20.12 0.44 -34.81
CA PRO A 347 20.64 -0.84 -34.32
C PRO A 347 21.78 -1.43 -35.16
N GLU A 348 21.96 -0.96 -36.40
CA GLU A 348 23.05 -1.42 -37.28
C GLU A 348 24.33 -0.60 -37.05
N ALA A 349 24.25 0.55 -36.42
CA ALA A 349 25.38 1.43 -36.18
C ALA A 349 26.41 0.81 -35.20
N ASP A 350 27.68 1.07 -35.44
CA ASP A 350 28.78 0.68 -34.52
C ASP A 350 28.90 1.67 -33.34
N VAL A 351 27.82 1.77 -32.57
CA VAL A 351 27.72 2.68 -31.41
C VAL A 351 27.14 1.93 -30.21
N GLU A 352 27.43 2.42 -29.03
CA GLU A 352 26.75 1.94 -27.81
C GLU A 352 25.30 2.43 -27.79
N ASN A 353 24.36 1.56 -27.46
CA ASN A 353 23.01 1.93 -27.08
C ASN A 353 22.95 2.11 -25.57
N GLU A 354 22.61 3.32 -25.12
CA GLU A 354 22.61 3.69 -23.70
C GLU A 354 21.69 2.78 -22.86
N LEU A 355 20.48 2.49 -23.35
CA LEU A 355 19.54 1.65 -22.62
C LEU A 355 20.03 0.21 -22.46
N LEU A 356 20.44 -0.42 -23.57
CA LEU A 356 20.91 -1.81 -23.54
C LEU A 356 22.22 -1.96 -22.73
N LYS A 357 23.06 -0.91 -22.72
CA LYS A 357 24.24 -0.89 -21.86
C LYS A 357 23.85 -0.89 -20.37
N ILE A 358 22.88 -0.07 -19.99
CA ILE A 358 22.34 -0.04 -18.62
C ILE A 358 21.76 -1.41 -18.26
N GLU A 359 21.00 -2.03 -19.17
CA GLU A 359 20.45 -3.37 -18.94
C GLU A 359 21.55 -4.41 -18.66
N GLN A 360 22.64 -4.41 -19.46
CA GLN A 360 23.78 -5.29 -19.21
C GLN A 360 24.48 -5.04 -17.88
N GLU A 361 24.63 -3.79 -17.48
CA GLU A 361 25.22 -3.42 -16.19
C GLU A 361 24.33 -3.82 -15.01
N LEU A 362 23.00 -3.71 -15.17
CA LEU A 362 22.03 -4.08 -14.16
C LEU A 362 21.84 -5.60 -13.99
N GLN A 363 22.16 -6.41 -14.99
CA GLN A 363 22.11 -7.87 -14.87
C GLN A 363 23.00 -8.39 -13.73
N VAL A 364 24.13 -7.72 -13.52
CA VAL A 364 25.04 -8.03 -12.40
C VAL A 364 24.51 -7.32 -11.16
N GLY A 365 23.83 -8.07 -10.30
CA GLY A 365 23.20 -7.55 -9.10
C GLY A 365 24.20 -7.17 -8.03
N ARG A 366 23.74 -6.31 -7.11
CA ARG A 366 24.51 -5.91 -5.92
C ARG A 366 23.66 -6.12 -4.68
N GLY A 367 24.28 -6.57 -3.61
CA GLY A 367 23.59 -6.76 -2.33
C GLY A 367 22.57 -7.89 -2.36
N SER A 368 21.35 -7.63 -1.90
CA SER A 368 20.30 -8.63 -1.72
C SER A 368 19.68 -9.14 -3.01
N ARG A 369 19.77 -8.37 -4.12
CA ARG A 369 19.19 -8.80 -5.39
C ARG A 369 19.95 -9.96 -6.03
N GLY A 370 21.28 -9.96 -5.95
CA GLY A 370 22.12 -10.90 -6.68
C GLY A 370 22.06 -10.71 -8.21
N ASP A 371 22.71 -11.63 -8.94
CA ASP A 371 22.73 -11.64 -10.41
C ASP A 371 21.42 -12.17 -10.99
N VAL A 372 20.95 -11.58 -12.07
CA VAL A 372 19.82 -12.10 -12.84
C VAL A 372 20.35 -12.81 -14.07
N THR A 373 20.26 -14.13 -14.06
CA THR A 373 20.81 -15.00 -15.13
C THR A 373 19.77 -15.89 -15.78
N ILE A 374 18.58 -15.96 -15.21
CA ILE A 374 17.47 -16.81 -15.65
C ILE A 374 16.29 -15.95 -16.00
N LEU A 375 15.58 -16.31 -17.06
CA LEU A 375 14.31 -15.67 -17.49
C LEU A 375 13.15 -16.66 -17.42
N PRO A 376 11.97 -16.19 -17.06
CA PRO A 376 11.67 -14.88 -16.43
C PRO A 376 12.12 -14.80 -14.97
N THR A 377 12.52 -13.62 -14.50
CA THR A 377 12.81 -13.37 -13.08
C THR A 377 12.06 -12.13 -12.61
N LEU A 378 11.35 -12.23 -11.51
CA LEU A 378 10.69 -11.12 -10.83
C LEU A 378 11.52 -10.70 -9.61
N VAL A 379 11.72 -9.39 -9.45
CA VAL A 379 12.40 -8.79 -8.30
C VAL A 379 11.41 -7.86 -7.61
N ILE A 380 11.28 -7.95 -6.30
CA ILE A 380 10.38 -7.11 -5.49
C ILE A 380 11.21 -6.51 -4.36
N ASN A 381 11.18 -5.18 -4.22
CA ASN A 381 11.98 -4.46 -3.22
C ASN A 381 13.44 -4.95 -3.16
N ASN A 382 14.06 -5.10 -4.34
CA ASN A 382 15.45 -5.54 -4.51
C ASN A 382 15.75 -6.97 -3.98
N VAL A 383 14.75 -7.85 -3.92
CA VAL A 383 14.90 -9.29 -3.62
C VAL A 383 14.23 -10.10 -4.73
N GLN A 384 14.88 -11.17 -5.21
CA GLN A 384 14.31 -12.02 -6.24
C GLN A 384 13.14 -12.82 -5.67
N TYR A 385 12.00 -12.76 -6.34
CA TYR A 385 10.87 -13.61 -6.05
C TYR A 385 11.20 -15.06 -6.38
N ARG A 386 10.89 -15.97 -5.48
CA ARG A 386 10.98 -17.41 -5.68
C ARG A 386 9.58 -18.02 -5.65
N GLY A 387 9.34 -18.93 -6.56
CA GLY A 387 8.04 -19.56 -6.75
C GLY A 387 7.53 -19.40 -8.16
N LYS A 388 6.37 -19.97 -8.43
CA LYS A 388 5.69 -19.96 -9.71
C LYS A 388 5.21 -18.55 -10.10
N LEU A 389 5.37 -18.18 -11.36
CA LEU A 389 4.83 -16.92 -11.91
C LEU A 389 3.32 -17.02 -12.14
N GLU A 390 2.58 -17.12 -11.07
CA GLU A 390 1.13 -17.10 -11.07
C GLU A 390 0.60 -15.75 -10.56
N ARG A 391 -0.48 -15.27 -11.17
CA ARG A 391 -1.09 -13.97 -10.86
C ARG A 391 -1.29 -13.74 -9.35
N THR A 392 -1.92 -14.70 -8.68
CA THR A 392 -2.25 -14.57 -7.25
C THR A 392 -1.02 -14.68 -6.38
N ALA A 393 -0.09 -15.60 -6.69
CA ALA A 393 1.15 -15.78 -5.95
C ALA A 393 2.06 -14.53 -6.02
N VAL A 394 2.19 -13.96 -7.22
CA VAL A 394 2.96 -12.72 -7.42
C VAL A 394 2.28 -11.52 -6.74
N LEU A 395 0.96 -11.41 -6.83
CA LEU A 395 0.23 -10.35 -6.13
C LEU A 395 0.44 -10.44 -4.62
N LYS A 396 0.38 -11.63 -4.03
CA LYS A 396 0.70 -11.85 -2.61
C LYS A 396 2.12 -11.42 -2.25
N ALA A 397 3.10 -11.73 -3.09
CA ALA A 397 4.49 -11.31 -2.85
C ALA A 397 4.66 -9.78 -2.93
N ILE A 398 4.01 -9.11 -3.88
CA ILE A 398 3.99 -7.64 -3.96
C ILE A 398 3.29 -7.06 -2.72
N CYS A 399 2.16 -7.64 -2.31
CA CYS A 399 1.45 -7.21 -1.10
C CYS A 399 2.30 -7.37 0.16
N ALA A 400 3.09 -8.44 0.25
CA ALA A 400 4.06 -8.61 1.34
C ALA A 400 5.18 -7.56 1.34
N GLY A 401 5.40 -6.86 0.24
CA GLY A 401 6.41 -5.80 0.11
C GLY A 401 5.97 -4.43 0.65
N PHE A 402 4.70 -4.21 0.97
CA PHE A 402 4.24 -2.95 1.57
C PHE A 402 4.58 -2.89 3.06
N LYS A 403 4.85 -1.69 3.54
CA LYS A 403 4.94 -1.41 4.96
C LYS A 403 3.58 -1.70 5.62
N GLU A 404 3.60 -2.33 6.76
CA GLU A 404 2.39 -2.66 7.52
C GLU A 404 1.47 -1.44 7.69
N THR A 405 0.18 -1.62 7.52
CA THR A 405 -0.87 -0.59 7.57
C THR A 405 -0.97 0.33 6.34
N THR A 406 -0.12 0.16 5.33
CA THR A 406 -0.17 0.95 4.09
C THR A 406 -0.63 0.15 2.87
N ASP A 407 -1.12 -1.06 3.12
CA ASP A 407 -1.55 -1.99 2.08
C ASP A 407 -2.65 -1.39 1.19
N PRO A 408 -2.50 -1.46 -0.15
CA PRO A 408 -3.56 -1.04 -1.05
C PRO A 408 -4.80 -1.95 -0.95
N PRO A 409 -6.02 -1.45 -1.26
CA PRO A 409 -7.26 -2.23 -1.12
C PRO A 409 -7.27 -3.59 -1.84
N VAL A 410 -6.48 -3.74 -2.90
CA VAL A 410 -6.38 -5.01 -3.62
C VAL A 410 -5.68 -6.09 -2.79
N CYS A 411 -4.80 -5.71 -1.86
CA CYS A 411 -4.06 -6.64 -1.02
C CYS A 411 -4.89 -7.19 0.14
N ILE A 412 -5.84 -6.40 0.65
CA ILE A 412 -6.74 -6.78 1.75
C ILE A 412 -8.10 -7.27 1.23
N SER A 413 -8.11 -7.85 0.04
CA SER A 413 -9.32 -8.46 -0.52
C SER A 413 -9.51 -9.87 0.02
N SER A 414 -10.76 -10.29 0.21
CA SER A 414 -11.13 -11.63 0.70
C SER A 414 -10.59 -12.80 -0.15
N ASP A 415 -10.10 -12.52 -1.35
CA ASP A 415 -9.49 -13.51 -2.23
C ASP A 415 -8.01 -13.77 -1.89
N LEU A 416 -7.38 -12.86 -1.15
CA LEU A 416 -5.95 -12.91 -0.83
C LEU A 416 -5.67 -13.18 0.64
N GLU A 417 -6.49 -12.63 1.54
CA GLU A 417 -6.32 -12.74 2.98
C GLU A 417 -7.68 -12.75 3.72
N THR A 418 -7.68 -12.99 5.01
CA THR A 418 -8.86 -13.00 5.87
C THR A 418 -8.88 -11.77 6.75
N ASN A 419 -10.03 -11.07 6.81
CA ASN A 419 -10.18 -9.90 7.65
C ASN A 419 -10.43 -10.29 9.12
N GLU A 420 -9.39 -10.23 9.94
CA GLU A 420 -9.47 -10.57 11.36
C GLU A 420 -10.31 -9.60 12.19
N CYS A 421 -10.54 -8.38 11.71
CA CYS A 421 -11.36 -7.40 12.41
C CYS A 421 -12.86 -7.79 12.42
N LEU A 422 -13.29 -8.68 11.53
CA LEU A 422 -14.67 -9.17 11.49
C LEU A 422 -15.00 -10.11 12.66
N GLU A 423 -14.02 -10.80 13.24
CA GLU A 423 -14.20 -11.69 14.36
C GLU A 423 -13.81 -11.00 15.67
N SER A 424 -14.80 -10.69 16.53
CA SER A 424 -14.59 -10.06 17.83
C SER A 424 -13.73 -8.78 17.79
N ASN A 425 -13.86 -7.99 16.71
CA ASN A 425 -13.04 -6.80 16.44
C ASN A 425 -11.53 -7.09 16.48
N GLY A 426 -11.11 -8.28 16.08
CA GLY A 426 -9.71 -8.72 16.13
C GLY A 426 -9.09 -8.69 17.53
N GLY A 427 -9.88 -8.59 18.61
CA GLY A 427 -9.39 -8.38 19.96
C GLY A 427 -8.86 -6.97 20.23
N CYS A 428 -9.12 -6.01 19.36
CA CYS A 428 -8.76 -4.60 19.53
C CYS A 428 -9.83 -3.82 20.30
N TRP A 429 -9.44 -2.68 20.85
CA TRP A 429 -10.36 -1.77 21.51
C TRP A 429 -11.46 -1.28 20.56
N GLN A 430 -12.67 -1.13 21.08
CA GLN A 430 -13.81 -0.55 20.36
C GLN A 430 -14.72 0.27 21.27
N ASP A 431 -15.26 1.35 20.74
CA ASP A 431 -16.40 2.06 21.31
C ASP A 431 -17.66 1.74 20.49
N THR A 432 -18.47 0.82 21.01
CA THR A 432 -19.70 0.37 20.33
C THR A 432 -20.76 1.46 20.25
N LYS A 433 -20.75 2.47 21.14
CA LYS A 433 -21.71 3.60 21.13
C LYS A 433 -21.39 4.59 20.02
N ALA A 434 -20.11 4.88 19.83
CA ALA A 434 -19.64 5.79 18.80
C ALA A 434 -19.36 5.08 17.46
N ASN A 435 -19.43 3.74 17.43
CA ASN A 435 -19.04 2.89 16.30
C ASN A 435 -17.61 3.18 15.85
N ILE A 436 -16.67 3.20 16.78
CA ILE A 436 -15.25 3.43 16.56
C ILE A 436 -14.48 2.17 16.91
N SER A 437 -13.60 1.74 16.02
CA SER A 437 -12.73 0.58 16.22
C SER A 437 -11.26 1.00 16.10
N ALA A 438 -10.40 0.40 16.92
CA ALA A 438 -8.95 0.46 16.79
C ALA A 438 -8.41 -0.68 15.90
N CYS A 439 -9.25 -1.60 15.46
CA CYS A 439 -8.85 -2.68 14.58
C CYS A 439 -8.67 -2.15 13.16
N LYS A 440 -7.47 -2.33 12.62
CA LYS A 440 -7.13 -2.08 11.23
C LYS A 440 -6.65 -3.36 10.60
N ASP A 441 -7.37 -3.79 9.59
CA ASP A 441 -7.03 -4.93 8.78
C ASP A 441 -5.79 -4.66 7.93
N THR A 442 -4.89 -5.63 7.81
CA THR A 442 -3.66 -5.54 7.02
C THR A 442 -3.39 -6.86 6.32
N TYR A 443 -2.60 -6.81 5.26
CA TYR A 443 -2.23 -8.01 4.50
C TYR A 443 -1.52 -9.08 5.36
N ARG A 444 -0.88 -8.71 6.48
CA ARG A 444 -0.17 -9.64 7.38
C ARG A 444 -0.97 -10.04 8.62
N GLY A 445 -2.25 -9.74 8.64
CA GLY A 445 -3.15 -9.90 9.77
C GLY A 445 -3.73 -8.56 10.20
N ARG A 446 -3.86 -8.29 11.48
CA ARG A 446 -4.43 -7.05 12.01
C ARG A 446 -3.46 -6.25 12.87
N VAL A 447 -3.67 -4.95 12.90
CA VAL A 447 -3.02 -4.02 13.85
C VAL A 447 -4.09 -3.35 14.69
N CYS A 448 -3.83 -3.27 15.99
CA CYS A 448 -4.67 -2.50 16.90
C CYS A 448 -4.03 -1.11 17.09
N GLU A 449 -4.56 -0.11 16.42
CA GLU A 449 -4.07 1.26 16.45
C GLU A 449 -5.23 2.21 16.75
N CYS A 450 -5.01 3.13 17.71
CA CYS A 450 -6.03 4.12 18.03
C CYS A 450 -6.32 5.01 16.83
N PRO A 451 -7.58 5.13 16.38
CA PRO A 451 -7.94 5.78 15.13
C PRO A 451 -7.91 7.31 15.22
N VAL A 452 -7.96 7.94 14.04
CA VAL A 452 -8.28 9.37 13.89
C VAL A 452 -9.69 9.48 13.34
N VAL A 453 -10.62 10.06 14.09
CA VAL A 453 -12.03 10.18 13.70
C VAL A 453 -12.41 11.65 13.57
N LYS A 454 -12.84 12.09 12.38
CA LYS A 454 -13.21 13.49 12.09
C LYS A 454 -12.15 14.52 12.55
N GLY A 455 -10.87 14.16 12.41
CA GLY A 455 -9.73 15.02 12.80
C GLY A 455 -9.38 14.98 14.30
N VAL A 456 -10.10 14.20 15.09
CA VAL A 456 -9.78 13.97 16.51
C VAL A 456 -8.91 12.72 16.62
N HIS A 457 -7.72 12.88 17.19
CA HIS A 457 -6.79 11.78 17.44
C HIS A 457 -7.17 11.03 18.72
N PHE A 458 -7.14 9.72 18.65
CA PHE A 458 -7.24 8.87 19.83
C PHE A 458 -5.84 8.41 20.25
N ARG A 459 -5.60 8.27 21.55
CA ARG A 459 -4.33 7.81 22.12
C ARG A 459 -4.58 6.68 23.11
N GLY A 460 -3.72 5.69 23.06
CA GLY A 460 -3.80 4.50 23.89
C GLY A 460 -2.94 3.38 23.31
N ASP A 461 -3.15 2.18 23.81
CA ASP A 461 -2.45 0.97 23.35
C ASP A 461 -3.15 0.27 22.18
N GLY A 462 -4.33 0.74 21.77
CA GLY A 462 -5.14 0.12 20.72
C GLY A 462 -5.84 -1.19 21.13
N TYR A 463 -5.48 -1.79 22.24
CA TYR A 463 -6.02 -3.07 22.72
C TYR A 463 -7.02 -2.90 23.85
N THR A 464 -6.64 -2.19 24.90
CA THR A 464 -7.48 -2.00 26.10
C THR A 464 -8.10 -0.62 26.18
N SER A 465 -7.44 0.40 25.61
CA SER A 465 -7.91 1.78 25.65
C SER A 465 -7.51 2.60 24.45
N CYS A 466 -8.43 3.46 24.00
CA CYS A 466 -8.18 4.57 23.08
C CYS A 466 -9.00 5.76 23.55
N GLU A 467 -8.35 6.80 24.06
CA GLU A 467 -8.98 8.02 24.57
C GLU A 467 -8.86 9.16 23.55
N ALA A 468 -9.96 9.86 23.30
CA ALA A 468 -9.96 11.03 22.43
C ALA A 468 -9.08 12.15 22.97
N TYR A 469 -8.19 12.69 22.14
CA TYR A 469 -7.19 13.69 22.53
C TYR A 469 -7.26 14.94 21.65
N GLY A 470 -7.08 16.10 22.27
CA GLY A 470 -6.95 17.37 21.55
C GLY A 470 -8.26 18.13 21.32
N ALA A 471 -8.19 19.16 20.50
CA ALA A 471 -9.34 20.00 20.16
C ALA A 471 -10.43 19.21 19.44
N GLY A 472 -11.68 19.44 19.81
CA GLY A 472 -12.83 18.75 19.21
C GLY A 472 -13.13 17.36 19.81
N ARG A 473 -12.35 16.86 20.78
CA ARG A 473 -12.57 15.55 21.40
C ARG A 473 -13.99 15.39 21.98
N CYS A 474 -14.57 16.48 22.50
CA CYS A 474 -15.91 16.46 23.07
C CYS A 474 -17.02 16.22 22.02
N SER A 475 -16.72 16.42 20.73
CA SER A 475 -17.68 16.18 19.65
C SER A 475 -17.92 14.67 19.37
N ILE A 476 -17.04 13.81 19.88
CA ILE A 476 -17.11 12.37 19.67
C ILE A 476 -17.42 11.70 21.00
N ASN A 477 -18.63 11.14 21.13
CA ASN A 477 -19.09 10.47 22.34
C ASN A 477 -18.74 11.25 23.64
N ASN A 478 -18.86 12.58 23.59
CA ASN A 478 -18.51 13.50 24.69
C ASN A 478 -17.06 13.29 25.22
N GLY A 479 -16.12 12.88 24.37
CA GLY A 479 -14.75 12.57 24.76
C GLY A 479 -14.63 11.41 25.75
N GLY A 480 -15.64 10.54 25.85
CA GLY A 480 -15.74 9.48 26.85
C GLY A 480 -16.14 9.97 28.25
N CYS A 481 -16.35 11.30 28.43
CA CYS A 481 -16.70 11.89 29.73
C CYS A 481 -18.20 11.76 30.04
N TRP A 482 -18.54 11.91 31.31
CA TRP A 482 -19.93 11.93 31.74
C TRP A 482 -20.73 13.06 31.06
N SER A 483 -21.93 12.75 30.62
CA SER A 483 -22.93 13.73 30.22
C SER A 483 -24.32 13.23 30.56
N GLU A 484 -25.18 14.13 31.00
CA GLU A 484 -26.56 13.80 31.32
C GLU A 484 -27.48 14.97 30.95
N THR A 485 -28.64 14.63 30.39
CA THR A 485 -29.68 15.60 30.04
C THR A 485 -30.88 15.38 30.96
N LYS A 486 -31.27 16.40 31.73
CA LYS A 486 -32.43 16.36 32.60
C LYS A 486 -33.20 17.67 32.51
N ASN A 487 -34.53 17.60 32.36
CA ASN A 487 -35.41 18.78 32.25
C ASN A 487 -35.00 19.77 31.12
N GLY A 488 -34.42 19.29 30.02
CA GLY A 488 -33.96 20.12 28.92
C GLY A 488 -32.61 20.82 29.12
N LEU A 489 -31.94 20.59 30.27
CA LEU A 489 -30.59 21.05 30.52
C LEU A 489 -29.62 19.91 30.37
N THR A 490 -28.57 20.11 29.56
CA THR A 490 -27.49 19.13 29.34
C THR A 490 -26.23 19.63 30.03
N PHE A 491 -25.68 18.80 30.91
CA PHE A 491 -24.36 19.02 31.53
C PHE A 491 -23.37 18.00 30.99
N SER A 492 -22.14 18.44 30.75
CA SER A 492 -21.05 17.63 30.21
C SER A 492 -19.79 17.84 31.04
N ALA A 493 -19.10 16.76 31.36
CA ALA A 493 -17.81 16.78 32.02
C ALA A 493 -16.63 16.90 31.05
N CYS A 494 -16.89 16.95 29.74
CA CYS A 494 -15.88 17.17 28.72
C CYS A 494 -15.61 18.66 28.56
N ALA A 495 -14.37 19.10 28.80
CA ALA A 495 -13.95 20.49 28.56
C ALA A 495 -13.06 20.56 27.31
N GLU A 496 -13.42 21.38 26.35
CA GLU A 496 -12.68 21.54 25.08
C GLU A 496 -11.27 22.14 25.28
N PHE A 497 -11.06 22.86 26.37
CA PHE A 497 -9.76 23.48 26.69
C PHE A 497 -8.77 22.53 27.38
N ASP A 498 -9.24 21.42 27.93
CA ASP A 498 -8.39 20.38 28.51
C ASP A 498 -8.06 19.36 27.42
N LEU A 499 -6.78 19.18 27.11
CA LEU A 499 -6.31 18.22 26.09
C LEU A 499 -6.59 16.77 26.46
N THR A 500 -6.77 16.49 27.75
CA THR A 500 -7.04 15.15 28.30
C THR A 500 -7.89 15.23 29.55
N GLY A 501 -8.57 14.14 29.85
CA GLY A 501 -9.32 13.98 31.11
C GLY A 501 -10.72 14.56 31.08
N CYS A 502 -11.48 14.23 32.12
CA CYS A 502 -12.86 14.64 32.31
C CYS A 502 -12.96 15.37 33.67
N ARG A 503 -13.74 16.44 33.72
CA ARG A 503 -13.98 17.17 34.97
C ARG A 503 -15.45 17.44 35.12
N CYS A 504 -16.03 17.08 36.25
CA CYS A 504 -17.43 17.39 36.50
C CYS A 504 -17.68 18.90 36.40
N PRO A 505 -18.78 19.30 35.74
CA PRO A 505 -19.15 20.71 35.63
C PRO A 505 -19.53 21.30 37.00
N HIS A 506 -19.56 22.62 37.06
CA HIS A 506 -19.95 23.32 38.30
C HIS A 506 -21.33 22.86 38.79
N GLY A 507 -21.47 22.59 40.08
CA GLY A 507 -22.69 22.05 40.67
C GLY A 507 -22.71 20.53 40.77
N PHE A 508 -21.64 19.85 40.28
CA PHE A 508 -21.49 18.40 40.36
C PHE A 508 -20.13 18.02 40.99
N HIS A 509 -20.08 16.88 41.67
CA HIS A 509 -18.84 16.29 42.17
C HIS A 509 -18.63 14.90 41.60
N GLY A 510 -17.36 14.46 41.46
CA GLY A 510 -16.98 13.16 40.94
C GLY A 510 -15.66 13.21 40.17
N ASP A 511 -15.36 12.11 39.49
CA ASP A 511 -14.12 11.93 38.75
C ASP A 511 -14.18 12.42 37.28
N GLY A 512 -15.35 12.94 36.86
CA GLY A 512 -15.60 13.37 35.48
C GLY A 512 -16.13 12.25 34.57
N TYR A 513 -15.97 11.00 34.92
CA TYR A 513 -16.61 9.85 34.26
C TYR A 513 -17.95 9.51 34.92
N LYS A 514 -18.08 9.85 36.20
CA LYS A 514 -19.30 9.81 36.97
C LYS A 514 -19.42 11.10 37.76
N CYS A 515 -20.50 11.89 37.51
CA CYS A 515 -20.75 13.13 38.22
C CYS A 515 -22.10 13.05 38.91
N GLU A 516 -22.12 13.44 40.17
CA GLU A 516 -23.31 13.47 41.04
C GLU A 516 -23.61 14.92 41.45
N ASP A 517 -24.89 15.28 41.49
CA ASP A 517 -25.37 16.61 41.81
C ASP A 517 -25.00 16.97 43.29
N ILE A 518 -24.42 18.14 43.47
CA ILE A 518 -24.11 18.68 44.79
C ILE A 518 -25.40 19.25 45.39
N ASN A 519 -25.71 18.88 46.64
CA ASN A 519 -26.85 19.47 47.32
C ASN A 519 -26.39 20.64 48.17
N GLU A 520 -26.28 21.83 47.54
CA GLU A 520 -25.75 23.04 48.18
C GLU A 520 -26.60 23.49 49.38
N CYS A 521 -27.90 23.14 49.37
CA CYS A 521 -28.79 23.42 50.51
C CYS A 521 -28.47 22.59 51.74
N LYS A 522 -28.03 21.32 51.56
CA LYS A 522 -27.62 20.44 52.67
C LYS A 522 -26.24 20.78 53.20
N GLU A 523 -25.36 21.18 52.30
CA GLU A 523 -24.00 21.55 52.66
C GLU A 523 -23.89 22.96 53.23
N HIS A 524 -25.01 23.68 53.34
CA HIS A 524 -25.07 25.07 53.84
C HIS A 524 -24.11 26.00 53.07
N SER A 525 -23.85 25.68 51.80
CA SER A 525 -22.99 26.48 50.90
C SER A 525 -23.75 27.54 50.11
N ALA A 526 -25.09 27.52 50.20
CA ALA A 526 -25.95 28.42 49.44
C ALA A 526 -27.15 28.90 50.27
N CYS A 527 -27.72 30.05 49.94
CA CYS A 527 -28.92 30.67 50.54
C CYS A 527 -28.75 30.86 52.06
N GLN A 528 -27.66 31.46 52.53
CA GLN A 528 -27.37 31.70 53.94
C GLN A 528 -28.10 32.93 54.55
N CYS A 529 -28.89 33.65 53.79
CA CYS A 529 -29.60 34.83 54.25
C CYS A 529 -30.80 34.49 55.17
N ASP A 530 -31.06 35.29 56.22
CA ASP A 530 -32.07 35.04 57.26
C ASP A 530 -33.52 34.91 56.71
N SER A 531 -33.81 35.43 55.54
CA SER A 531 -35.12 35.39 54.91
C SER A 531 -35.19 34.49 53.67
N CYS A 532 -34.18 33.61 53.44
CA CYS A 532 -34.10 32.71 52.31
C CYS A 532 -34.71 31.35 52.58
N SER A 533 -35.24 30.72 51.55
CA SER A 533 -35.49 29.30 51.49
C SER A 533 -34.69 28.70 50.34
N CYS A 534 -33.89 27.69 50.59
CA CYS A 534 -33.06 26.99 49.64
C CYS A 534 -33.82 25.82 49.02
N LYS A 535 -33.74 25.67 47.72
CA LYS A 535 -34.22 24.50 46.98
C LYS A 535 -33.13 24.00 46.08
N ASN A 536 -32.65 22.79 46.33
CA ASN A 536 -31.69 22.13 45.45
C ASN A 536 -32.33 21.86 44.10
N THR A 537 -31.59 22.14 43.04
CA THR A 537 -31.94 21.86 41.66
C THR A 537 -30.82 21.08 41.03
N TRP A 538 -31.08 20.36 39.97
CA TRP A 538 -30.07 19.57 39.29
C TRP A 538 -29.01 20.50 38.63
N GLY A 539 -27.76 20.40 39.10
CA GLY A 539 -26.63 21.23 38.71
C GLY A 539 -26.55 22.60 39.38
N GLY A 540 -27.25 22.79 40.55
CA GLY A 540 -27.19 24.02 41.32
C GLY A 540 -28.35 24.18 42.28
N TYR A 541 -28.66 25.40 42.67
CA TYR A 541 -29.69 25.72 43.65
C TYR A 541 -30.52 26.93 43.25
N ASP A 542 -31.68 27.04 43.86
CA ASP A 542 -32.59 28.18 43.71
C ASP A 542 -32.92 28.71 45.12
N CYS A 543 -32.66 30.02 45.34
CA CYS A 543 -32.97 30.71 46.58
C CYS A 543 -34.21 31.57 46.42
N LYS A 544 -35.18 31.37 47.25
CA LYS A 544 -36.40 32.20 47.30
C LYS A 544 -36.45 33.00 48.58
N CYS A 545 -36.65 34.30 48.47
CA CYS A 545 -36.87 35.22 49.57
C CYS A 545 -38.33 35.16 50.06
N LYS A 546 -38.54 35.30 51.35
CA LYS A 546 -39.87 35.41 51.97
C LYS A 546 -40.43 36.80 51.69
N GLY A 547 -41.71 36.87 51.31
CA GLY A 547 -42.39 38.15 51.02
C GLY A 547 -42.08 38.72 49.63
N ASN A 548 -41.96 40.02 49.50
CA ASN A 548 -41.79 40.74 48.24
C ASN A 548 -40.30 41.10 47.98
N LEU A 549 -39.38 40.32 48.55
CA LEU A 549 -37.95 40.54 48.43
C LEU A 549 -37.40 39.84 47.22
N LEU A 550 -36.37 40.42 46.57
CA LEU A 550 -35.63 39.83 45.44
C LEU A 550 -34.28 39.29 45.95
N TYR A 551 -33.99 38.03 45.63
CA TYR A 551 -32.71 37.44 45.95
C TYR A 551 -31.61 37.89 44.97
N ILE A 552 -30.49 38.36 45.49
CA ILE A 552 -29.30 38.70 44.69
C ILE A 552 -28.20 37.66 44.99
N LYS A 553 -27.84 36.87 43.94
CA LYS A 553 -26.94 35.76 44.03
C LYS A 553 -25.50 36.15 44.43
N GLU A 554 -25.04 37.33 43.96
CA GLU A 554 -23.66 37.82 44.23
C GLU A 554 -23.43 38.27 45.67
N GLN A 555 -24.49 38.57 46.41
CA GLN A 555 -24.40 39.04 47.81
C GLN A 555 -25.03 38.09 48.81
N ASP A 556 -25.60 36.98 48.31
CA ASP A 556 -26.41 36.04 49.10
C ASP A 556 -27.40 36.75 50.03
N ALA A 557 -28.11 37.77 49.53
CA ALA A 557 -28.99 38.62 50.28
C ALA A 557 -30.34 38.85 49.60
N CYS A 558 -31.40 39.00 50.47
CA CYS A 558 -32.73 39.40 50.00
C CYS A 558 -32.89 40.90 50.17
N ILE A 559 -33.13 41.64 49.08
CA ILE A 559 -33.35 43.08 49.06
C ILE A 559 -34.78 43.44 48.64
N GLU A 560 -35.27 44.55 49.17
CA GLU A 560 -36.60 45.05 48.82
C GLU A 560 -36.69 45.47 47.36
N ARG A 561 -37.71 45.02 46.67
CA ARG A 561 -38.03 45.42 45.28
C ARG A 561 -38.58 46.81 45.28
N ASN A 562 -37.70 47.83 45.34
CA ASN A 562 -38.10 49.21 45.23
C ASN A 562 -38.58 49.52 43.80
N GLY A 563 -39.89 49.49 43.62
CA GLY A 563 -40.51 49.77 42.32
C GLY A 563 -40.41 51.26 42.01
N SER A 564 -39.27 51.70 41.52
CA SER A 564 -39.12 53.09 41.08
C SER A 564 -40.06 53.37 39.93
N ARG A 565 -41.12 54.08 40.23
CA ARG A 565 -42.00 54.69 39.20
C ARG A 565 -41.25 55.67 38.28
N PHE A 566 -40.00 55.98 38.63
CA PHE A 566 -39.16 56.91 37.88
C PHE A 566 -38.67 56.36 36.52
N GLY A 567 -38.56 55.06 36.37
CA GLY A 567 -38.10 54.41 35.14
C GLY A 567 -39.08 54.62 33.97
N TRP A 568 -40.37 54.59 34.23
CA TRP A 568 -41.38 54.79 33.18
C TRP A 568 -41.41 56.25 32.64
N PHE A 569 -41.11 57.23 33.46
CA PHE A 569 -41.03 58.64 33.03
C PHE A 569 -39.81 58.88 32.12
N LEU A 570 -38.68 58.23 32.45
CA LEU A 570 -37.44 58.34 31.65
C LEU A 570 -37.57 57.66 30.28
N THR A 571 -38.23 56.50 30.22
CA THR A 571 -38.49 55.80 28.95
C THR A 571 -39.43 56.59 28.03
N PHE A 572 -40.43 57.23 28.59
CA PHE A 572 -41.35 58.14 27.78
C PHE A 572 -40.60 59.36 27.23
N ILE A 573 -39.67 59.94 27.99
CA ILE A 573 -38.85 61.07 27.51
C ILE A 573 -37.93 60.68 26.42
N ILE A 574 -37.28 59.52 26.54
CA ILE A 574 -36.35 58.98 25.52
C ILE A 574 -37.09 58.63 24.22
N LEU A 575 -38.28 58.03 24.31
CA LEU A 575 -39.10 57.71 23.16
C LEU A 575 -39.61 58.97 22.45
N ALA A 576 -40.00 60.02 23.22
CA ALA A 576 -40.42 61.30 22.64
C ALA A 576 -39.26 62.02 21.94
N PHE A 577 -38.05 61.99 22.50
CA PHE A 577 -36.86 62.57 21.87
C PHE A 577 -36.45 61.81 20.62
N ALA A 578 -36.54 60.48 20.60
CA ALA A 578 -36.28 59.66 19.42
C ALA A 578 -37.27 59.87 18.31
N ALA A 579 -38.57 60.06 18.65
CA ALA A 579 -39.62 60.40 17.68
C ALA A 579 -39.42 61.81 17.09
N GLY A 580 -39.03 62.78 17.94
CA GLY A 580 -38.73 64.13 17.51
C GLY A 580 -37.54 64.26 16.58
N THR A 581 -36.42 63.52 16.91
CA THR A 581 -35.22 63.50 16.06
C THR A 581 -35.47 62.74 14.76
N GLY A 582 -36.25 61.66 14.80
CA GLY A 582 -36.67 60.92 13.60
C GLY A 582 -37.50 61.78 12.64
N LEU A 583 -38.45 62.56 13.20
CA LEU A 583 -39.28 63.46 12.41
C LEU A 583 -38.47 64.64 11.81
N ALA A 584 -37.57 65.22 12.59
CA ALA A 584 -36.65 66.26 12.12
C ALA A 584 -35.69 65.73 11.03
N GLY A 585 -35.17 64.54 11.18
CA GLY A 585 -34.33 63.86 10.18
C GLY A 585 -35.10 63.55 8.90
N TYR A 586 -36.35 63.08 9.03
CA TYR A 586 -37.25 62.86 7.88
C TYR A 586 -37.57 64.11 7.11
N ILE A 587 -37.86 65.24 7.81
CA ILE A 587 -38.13 66.56 7.19
C ILE A 587 -36.85 67.05 6.50
N PHE A 588 -35.66 66.93 7.14
CA PHE A 588 -34.39 67.34 6.55
C PHE A 588 -34.05 66.50 5.30
N TYR A 589 -34.27 65.16 5.36
CA TYR A 589 -34.11 64.28 4.22
C TYR A 589 -35.05 64.60 3.08
N LYS A 590 -36.34 64.79 3.39
CA LYS A 590 -37.37 65.06 2.38
C LYS A 590 -37.21 66.41 1.65
N TYR A 591 -36.73 67.43 2.37
CA TYR A 591 -36.70 68.78 1.79
C TYR A 591 -35.33 69.32 1.41
N ARG A 592 -34.25 68.76 1.93
CA ARG A 592 -32.92 69.27 1.67
C ARG A 592 -31.92 68.21 1.10
N LEU A 593 -31.89 66.99 1.61
CA LEU A 593 -30.93 66.00 1.16
C LEU A 593 -31.35 65.41 -0.19
N ARG A 594 -32.65 65.16 -0.39
CA ARG A 594 -33.14 64.61 -1.66
C ARG A 594 -32.87 65.57 -2.82
N SER A 595 -33.04 66.87 -2.60
CA SER A 595 -32.75 67.95 -3.59
C SER A 595 -31.24 68.02 -3.92
N TYR A 596 -30.37 67.70 -2.96
CA TYR A 596 -28.93 67.73 -3.16
C TYR A 596 -28.39 66.48 -3.93
N MET A 597 -28.93 65.33 -3.63
CA MET A 597 -28.58 64.09 -4.32
C MET A 597 -29.04 64.02 -5.76
N ASP A 598 -30.27 64.60 -6.06
CA ASP A 598 -30.77 64.67 -7.44
C ASP A 598 -29.92 65.59 -8.32
N SER A 599 -29.29 66.64 -7.74
CA SER A 599 -28.39 67.55 -8.46
C SER A 599 -27.01 66.95 -8.73
N GLU A 600 -26.47 66.15 -7.83
CA GLU A 600 -25.19 65.46 -8.06
C GLU A 600 -25.31 64.28 -9.05
N ILE A 601 -26.39 63.52 -9.02
CA ILE A 601 -26.66 62.46 -9.99
C ILE A 601 -26.79 63.01 -11.40
N MET A 602 -27.45 64.18 -11.56
CA MET A 602 -27.55 64.87 -12.85
C MET A 602 -26.17 65.38 -13.34
N ALA A 603 -25.32 65.86 -12.43
CA ALA A 603 -24.01 66.35 -12.77
C ALA A 603 -23.05 65.18 -13.20
N ILE A 604 -23.17 64.02 -12.56
CA ILE A 604 -22.39 62.81 -12.91
C ILE A 604 -22.89 62.24 -14.26
N MET A 605 -24.16 62.18 -14.52
CA MET A 605 -24.69 61.67 -15.79
C MET A 605 -24.31 62.55 -16.99
N SER A 606 -24.15 63.87 -16.80
CA SER A 606 -23.73 64.80 -17.87
C SER A 606 -22.22 64.63 -18.21
N GLN A 607 -21.43 64.05 -17.35
CA GLN A 607 -20.00 63.92 -17.54
C GLN A 607 -19.58 62.58 -18.23
N TYR A 608 -20.52 61.63 -18.36
CA TYR A 608 -20.23 60.28 -18.93
C TYR A 608 -20.95 59.98 -20.27
N MET A 609 -21.49 60.97 -20.98
CA MET A 609 -21.95 60.79 -22.35
C MET A 609 -21.24 61.78 -23.30
N PRO A 610 -20.27 61.32 -24.09
CA PRO A 610 -19.91 62.05 -25.30
C PRO A 610 -20.91 61.71 -26.43
N LEU A 611 -21.42 62.75 -27.02
CA LEU A 611 -22.16 62.72 -28.25
C LEU A 611 -21.39 62.04 -29.38
N ASP A 612 -22.06 61.17 -30.09
CA ASP A 612 -21.79 61.08 -31.52
C ASP A 612 -23.12 60.89 -32.27
N SER A 613 -23.35 61.88 -33.12
CA SER A 613 -24.48 62.00 -33.98
C SER A 613 -24.17 61.45 -35.36
N GLN A 614 -25.01 60.72 -35.98
CA GLN A 614 -25.61 61.05 -37.29
C GLN A 614 -26.13 59.82 -38.04
N HIS A 615 -27.34 60.09 -38.55
CA HIS A 615 -28.00 59.50 -39.74
C HIS A 615 -28.52 58.06 -39.65
N SER A 616 -29.71 57.84 -39.87
CA SER A 616 -30.90 58.27 -40.57
C SER A 616 -31.76 57.05 -40.93
N ASN A 617 -33.07 57.20 -40.73
CA ASN A 617 -34.16 56.56 -41.49
C ASN A 617 -34.27 55.04 -41.48
N GLU A 618 -35.29 54.39 -41.17
CA GLU A 618 -36.73 54.43 -41.45
C GLU A 618 -37.46 53.36 -40.60
N VAL A 619 -38.69 53.68 -40.31
CA VAL A 619 -39.82 52.97 -39.71
C VAL A 619 -40.37 51.92 -40.72
N PRO A 620 -41.30 51.00 -40.46
CA PRO A 620 -41.83 50.43 -39.21
C PRO A 620 -42.13 48.90 -39.29
N THR A 621 -42.77 48.44 -38.25
CA THR A 621 -43.90 47.48 -38.21
C THR A 621 -43.70 46.10 -37.55
N GLU A 622 -44.40 46.01 -36.44
CA GLU A 622 -45.32 44.97 -35.98
C GLU A 622 -44.87 43.61 -35.45
N ALA A 623 -45.44 43.40 -34.32
CA ALA A 623 -46.18 42.28 -33.78
C ALA A 623 -45.45 41.32 -32.79
N ARG A 624 -45.89 41.49 -31.59
CA ARG A 624 -46.12 40.46 -30.51
C ARG A 624 -46.53 39.04 -31.02
N PRO A 625 -46.70 38.03 -30.17
CA PRO A 625 -46.15 37.74 -28.82
C PRO A 625 -45.90 36.20 -28.61
N LEU A 626 -45.60 35.88 -27.37
CA LEU A 626 -46.04 34.68 -26.61
C LEU A 626 -45.08 33.50 -26.41
N HIS A 627 -44.92 33.31 -25.14
CA HIS A 627 -45.10 32.09 -24.34
C HIS A 627 -43.95 31.07 -24.12
N GLN A 628 -43.74 30.97 -22.85
CA GLN A 628 -43.73 29.76 -22.02
C GLN A 628 -42.49 28.85 -22.13
N SER A 629 -41.72 28.76 -21.08
CA SER A 629 -41.86 27.97 -19.86
C SER A 629 -41.28 26.56 -19.97
N LEU A 630 -40.64 26.25 -18.90
CA LEU A 630 -40.52 24.97 -18.19
C LEU A 630 -39.23 24.14 -18.37
N THR A 631 -38.53 24.18 -17.26
CA THR A 631 -38.13 23.00 -16.45
C THR A 631 -37.46 21.80 -17.15
N VAL A 632 -36.31 21.43 -16.79
CA VAL A 632 -35.94 20.47 -15.71
C VAL A 632 -34.51 20.74 -15.27
#